data_ad90806b2a83e42f25a12b1a1478cfdc
#
_entry.id   ad90806b2a83e42f25a12b1a1478cfdc
#
_cell.length_a   1.000
_cell.length_b   1.000
_cell.length_c   1.000
_cell.angle_alpha   90.00
_cell.angle_beta   90.00
_cell.angle_gamma   90.00
#
_symmetry.space_group_name_H-M   'P 1'
#
loop_
_entity.id
_entity.type
_entity.pdbx_description
1 polymer ?
#
loop_
_entity_poly.entity_id
_entity_poly.type
_entity_poly.pdbx_seq_one_letter_code
_entity_poly.pdbx_strand_id
1 'polypeptide(L)'
;MVLAQNSAVPPSASGRPTPKLVLTNSLDAFTAPAARNTSNTNTSAALPPTISAVSTNGEAVWATGDGIRITASAVGAKVSRAVAEAAAAGRSLSDRDLNVLRGRTLDTLIFVQLVLRRADQSDTNRALFESKSRIDGIIKSAPSPEVFFRTLAQAGLTEETFRQEKFEEALTVNIIDREVKNRIRIPDSDIQGYYDSDSSRWKKPDQVKAAQIFFATINPENREKLPADIIESKRKKAEEALAQLQAGTNFSTLAKQVSEDPTSRERGGEYVFQKGQMFPEFEKAVWDLKPGTLHAQVVSTQFGFHLFKKLEDIPARVIPMAEVADQIREMMVQREMDVRIPEYGDRLRAEAHVKLLPGAPQPFQP
;
A
#
# COMPACT_ATOMS: atom_id res chain seq x y z
N MET A 1 4.27 -3.47 -21.02
CA MET A 1 2.98 -2.96 -20.53
C MET A 1 2.65 -3.78 -19.29
N VAL A 2 2.93 -3.20 -18.16
CA VAL A 2 2.65 -3.83 -16.86
C VAL A 2 1.16 -3.76 -16.65
N LEU A 3 0.47 -4.88 -16.70
CA LEU A 3 -0.87 -5.01 -16.14
C LEU A 3 -0.68 -5.16 -14.63
N ALA A 4 -1.00 -4.10 -13.92
CA ALA A 4 -1.10 -4.12 -12.47
C ALA A 4 -2.02 -5.27 -12.05
N GLN A 5 -1.55 -6.05 -11.10
CA GLN A 5 -2.41 -6.95 -10.33
C GLN A 5 -3.37 -6.06 -9.52
N ASN A 6 -4.53 -5.76 -10.10
CA ASN A 6 -5.64 -5.24 -9.34
C ASN A 6 -6.31 -6.42 -8.64
N SER A 7 -6.02 -6.57 -7.37
CA SER A 7 -6.94 -7.21 -6.44
C SER A 7 -8.14 -6.28 -6.34
N ALA A 8 -9.09 -6.44 -7.25
CA ALA A 8 -10.30 -5.67 -7.26
C ALA A 8 -11.19 -6.11 -6.09
N VAL A 9 -11.13 -5.35 -5.02
CA VAL A 9 -12.28 -5.21 -4.12
C VAL A 9 -13.28 -4.34 -4.88
N PRO A 10 -14.50 -4.82 -5.21
CA PRO A 10 -15.47 -4.02 -5.93
C PRO A 10 -15.87 -2.78 -5.11
N PRO A 11 -16.13 -1.63 -5.77
CA PRO A 11 -16.53 -0.41 -5.08
C PRO A 11 -17.89 -0.63 -4.43
N SER A 12 -17.99 -0.27 -3.15
CA SER A 12 -19.24 -0.22 -2.41
C SER A 12 -20.18 0.80 -3.02
N ALA A 13 -21.44 0.42 -3.20
CA ALA A 13 -22.53 1.31 -3.56
C ALA A 13 -22.65 2.48 -2.57
N SER A 14 -22.78 3.69 -3.12
CA SER A 14 -23.27 4.95 -2.54
C SER A 14 -23.30 5.04 -1.01
N GLY A 15 -22.16 5.41 -0.42
CA GLY A 15 -22.07 5.96 0.93
C GLY A 15 -21.14 7.17 0.85
N ARG A 16 -21.51 8.29 1.48
CA ARG A 16 -20.69 9.50 1.58
C ARG A 16 -19.27 9.13 2.02
N PRO A 17 -18.23 9.73 1.47
CA PRO A 17 -16.85 9.45 1.90
C PRO A 17 -16.68 9.94 3.35
N THR A 18 -16.64 9.01 4.30
CA THR A 18 -16.16 9.29 5.64
C THR A 18 -14.69 9.72 5.58
N PRO A 19 -14.28 10.73 6.32
CA PRO A 19 -12.89 11.14 6.36
C PRO A 19 -12.08 9.99 6.97
N LYS A 20 -11.32 9.29 6.14
CA LYS A 20 -10.28 8.40 6.64
C LYS A 20 -9.33 9.24 7.48
N LEU A 21 -9.18 8.93 8.76
CA LEU A 21 -8.05 9.36 9.54
C LEU A 21 -6.83 8.61 8.96
N VAL A 22 -6.36 9.11 7.82
CA VAL A 22 -5.15 8.59 7.20
C VAL A 22 -4.02 9.20 8.02
N LEU A 23 -3.53 8.45 8.99
CA LEU A 23 -2.19 8.64 9.52
C LEU A 23 -1.24 8.31 8.36
N THR A 24 -1.17 9.21 7.38
CA THR A 24 -0.31 9.04 6.20
C THR A 24 1.13 9.05 6.65
N ASN A 25 1.78 7.91 6.48
CA ASN A 25 3.23 7.81 6.52
C ASN A 25 3.82 8.63 5.37
N SER A 26 4.20 9.87 5.63
CA SER A 26 4.77 10.78 4.63
C SER A 26 6.19 10.41 4.18
N LEU A 27 6.72 9.22 4.50
CA LEU A 27 8.08 8.81 4.15
C LEU A 27 8.18 7.41 3.50
N ASP A 28 7.08 6.82 3.02
CA ASP A 28 7.12 5.54 2.30
C ASP A 28 7.72 5.64 0.87
N ALA A 29 8.30 6.78 0.49
CA ALA A 29 8.85 7.03 -0.85
C ALA A 29 10.29 6.50 -1.06
N PHE A 30 10.90 5.84 -0.08
CA PHE A 30 12.26 5.31 -0.22
C PHE A 30 12.28 3.79 -0.27
N THR A 31 12.00 3.20 -1.43
CA THR A 31 12.28 1.78 -1.71
C THR A 31 13.36 1.65 -2.77
N ALA A 32 14.54 1.18 -2.36
CA ALA A 32 15.52 0.53 -3.24
C ALA A 32 16.39 -0.45 -2.41
N PRO A 33 16.98 -1.49 -3.03
CA PRO A 33 17.21 -2.79 -2.39
C PRO A 33 18.45 -2.89 -1.50
N ALA A 34 18.40 -3.90 -0.62
CA ALA A 34 19.30 -4.21 0.47
C ALA A 34 20.74 -4.58 0.11
N ALA A 35 21.69 -4.22 0.99
CA ALA A 35 22.91 -4.97 1.23
C ALA A 35 23.28 -4.96 2.73
N ARG A 36 23.76 -6.12 3.22
CA ARG A 36 24.04 -6.47 4.63
C ARG A 36 25.30 -5.79 5.18
N ASN A 37 25.36 -5.42 6.43
CA ASN A 37 26.14 -6.10 7.47
C ASN A 37 26.12 -5.41 8.84
N THR A 38 26.38 -6.23 9.83
CA THR A 38 26.37 -6.15 11.28
C THR A 38 27.31 -5.16 11.94
N SER A 39 26.89 -4.54 13.04
CA SER A 39 27.59 -4.61 14.34
C SER A 39 26.90 -3.81 15.46
N ASN A 40 26.98 -4.36 16.63
CA ASN A 40 26.31 -4.10 17.89
C ASN A 40 27.05 -3.01 18.69
N THR A 41 26.36 -2.00 19.22
CA THR A 41 26.80 -1.31 20.43
C THR A 41 25.61 -0.83 21.26
N ASN A 42 25.57 -1.31 22.48
CA ASN A 42 24.62 -0.92 23.54
C ASN A 42 24.85 0.54 23.95
N THR A 43 23.81 1.35 23.89
CA THR A 43 23.75 2.61 24.64
C THR A 43 22.39 2.69 25.32
N SER A 44 22.41 2.79 26.64
CA SER A 44 21.28 2.94 27.55
C SER A 44 20.43 4.13 27.14
N ALA A 45 19.18 3.88 26.72
CA ALA A 45 18.23 4.92 26.38
C ALA A 45 17.59 5.48 27.65
N ALA A 46 17.87 6.73 27.96
CA ALA A 46 17.10 7.53 28.91
C ALA A 46 15.65 7.69 28.41
N LEU A 47 14.69 7.66 29.31
CA LEU A 47 13.28 7.91 29.05
C LEU A 47 13.12 9.27 28.35
N PRO A 48 12.29 9.39 27.29
CA PRO A 48 12.03 10.68 26.67
C PRO A 48 11.36 11.62 27.67
N PRO A 49 11.68 12.93 27.61
CA PRO A 49 11.13 13.90 28.54
C PRO A 49 9.62 13.97 28.41
N THR A 50 8.97 14.06 29.53
CA THR A 50 7.56 14.40 29.73
C THR A 50 7.18 15.56 28.78
N ILE A 51 6.01 15.44 28.12
CA ILE A 51 5.40 16.41 27.20
C ILE A 51 5.78 17.83 27.66
N SER A 52 6.66 18.50 26.91
CA SER A 52 7.16 19.83 27.26
C SER A 52 6.02 20.85 27.27
N ALA A 53 5.78 21.41 28.44
CA ALA A 53 4.94 22.59 28.58
C ALA A 53 5.55 23.73 27.73
N VAL A 54 4.84 24.13 26.69
CA VAL A 54 5.26 25.20 25.76
C VAL A 54 5.31 26.55 26.49
N SER A 55 6.41 27.24 26.33
CA SER A 55 6.70 28.57 26.81
C SER A 55 5.59 29.60 26.58
N THR A 56 5.37 30.47 27.54
CA THR A 56 4.26 31.45 27.66
C THR A 56 4.50 32.77 26.95
N ASN A 57 5.29 32.83 25.88
CA ASN A 57 5.59 34.11 25.22
C ASN A 57 4.65 34.36 24.03
N GLY A 58 3.52 35.06 24.30
CA GLY A 58 2.74 35.78 23.28
C GLY A 58 2.19 34.98 22.07
N GLU A 59 2.31 33.67 22.06
CA GLU A 59 1.96 32.82 20.96
C GLU A 59 0.43 32.58 20.88
N ALA A 60 -0.16 32.76 19.71
CA ALA A 60 -1.59 32.56 19.49
C ALA A 60 -1.98 31.09 19.76
N VAL A 61 -2.91 30.87 20.66
CA VAL A 61 -3.48 29.58 21.02
C VAL A 61 -4.80 29.39 20.27
N TRP A 62 -4.95 28.26 19.60
CA TRP A 62 -6.17 27.94 18.84
C TRP A 62 -7.10 26.96 19.54
N ALA A 63 -6.57 26.10 20.40
CA ALA A 63 -7.40 25.21 21.21
C ALA A 63 -6.83 25.05 22.61
N THR A 64 -7.73 24.98 23.61
CA THR A 64 -7.41 24.68 25.01
C THR A 64 -8.39 23.65 25.55
N GLY A 65 -7.98 22.98 26.63
CA GLY A 65 -8.81 22.05 27.38
C GLY A 65 -8.04 21.54 28.58
N ASP A 66 -8.60 20.62 29.35
CA ASP A 66 -7.94 20.04 30.52
C ASP A 66 -6.68 19.27 30.07
N GLY A 67 -5.53 19.89 30.33
CA GLY A 67 -4.21 19.35 30.00
C GLY A 67 -3.84 19.31 28.52
N ILE A 68 -4.54 20.06 27.67
CA ILE A 68 -4.12 20.29 26.28
C ILE A 68 -4.04 21.79 25.96
N ARG A 69 -3.12 22.12 25.07
CA ARG A 69 -2.96 23.46 24.51
C ARG A 69 -2.36 23.33 23.12
N ILE A 70 -3.10 23.76 22.09
CA ILE A 70 -2.62 23.75 20.71
C ILE A 70 -2.39 25.18 20.25
N THR A 71 -1.18 25.46 19.78
CA THR A 71 -0.79 26.78 19.29
C THR A 71 -0.89 26.89 17.78
N ALA A 72 -1.02 28.11 17.27
CA ALA A 72 -1.01 28.38 15.84
C ALA A 72 0.30 27.92 15.17
N SER A 73 1.44 28.05 15.86
CA SER A 73 2.74 27.61 15.34
C SER A 73 2.82 26.09 15.18
N ALA A 74 2.27 25.34 16.16
CA ALA A 74 2.25 23.87 16.08
C ALA A 74 1.45 23.37 14.86
N VAL A 75 0.30 23.99 14.60
CA VAL A 75 -0.48 23.70 13.38
C VAL A 75 0.28 24.17 12.15
N GLY A 76 0.81 25.39 12.18
CA GLY A 76 1.56 25.99 11.07
C GLY A 76 2.75 25.14 10.62
N ALA A 77 3.53 24.62 11.55
CA ALA A 77 4.68 23.75 11.24
C ALA A 77 4.27 22.49 10.47
N LYS A 78 3.20 21.81 10.90
CA LYS A 78 2.70 20.61 10.20
C LYS A 78 2.08 20.94 8.85
N VAL A 79 1.34 22.05 8.75
CA VAL A 79 0.78 22.53 7.47
C VAL A 79 1.88 22.89 6.48
N SER A 80 2.92 23.63 6.91
CA SER A 80 4.05 24.00 6.05
C SER A 80 4.78 22.77 5.49
N ARG A 81 4.94 21.72 6.29
CA ARG A 81 5.53 20.45 5.84
C ARG A 81 4.64 19.78 4.78
N ALA A 82 3.33 19.67 5.02
CA ALA A 82 2.40 19.07 4.06
C ALA A 82 2.34 19.87 2.73
N VAL A 83 2.46 21.19 2.80
CA VAL A 83 2.57 22.05 1.60
C VAL A 83 3.86 21.77 0.83
N ALA A 84 4.99 21.64 1.54
CA ALA A 84 6.28 21.32 0.91
C ALA A 84 6.25 19.93 0.23
N GLU A 85 5.65 18.93 0.87
CA GLU A 85 5.46 17.59 0.31
C GLU A 85 4.56 17.62 -0.93
N ALA A 86 3.45 18.37 -0.89
CA ALA A 86 2.57 18.55 -2.06
C ALA A 86 3.32 19.22 -3.22
N ALA A 87 4.12 20.25 -2.94
CA ALA A 87 4.93 20.94 -3.95
C ALA A 87 5.99 20.01 -4.56
N ALA A 88 6.67 19.20 -3.75
CA ALA A 88 7.62 18.19 -4.22
C ALA A 88 6.97 17.13 -5.12
N ALA A 89 5.68 16.82 -4.88
CA ALA A 89 4.86 15.95 -5.73
C ALA A 89 4.24 16.68 -6.94
N GLY A 90 4.62 17.93 -7.23
CA GLY A 90 4.11 18.74 -8.35
C GLY A 90 2.67 19.24 -8.15
N ARG A 91 2.15 19.27 -6.92
CA ARG A 91 0.80 19.71 -6.59
C ARG A 91 0.84 21.08 -5.90
N SER A 92 0.06 22.04 -6.41
CA SER A 92 -0.20 23.31 -5.74
C SER A 92 -1.51 23.23 -4.95
N LEU A 93 -1.54 23.80 -3.76
CA LEU A 93 -2.73 23.87 -2.91
C LEU A 93 -3.35 25.26 -3.04
N SER A 94 -4.67 25.33 -3.25
CA SER A 94 -5.42 26.59 -3.22
C SER A 94 -5.59 27.09 -1.79
N ASP A 95 -5.98 28.38 -1.61
CA ASP A 95 -6.29 28.93 -0.30
C ASP A 95 -7.40 28.16 0.43
N ARG A 96 -8.37 27.64 -0.34
CA ARG A 96 -9.41 26.77 0.21
C ARG A 96 -8.81 25.46 0.75
N ASP A 97 -7.94 24.82 -0.02
CA ASP A 97 -7.26 23.59 0.42
C ASP A 97 -6.40 23.83 1.66
N LEU A 98 -5.71 24.96 1.72
CA LEU A 98 -4.90 25.36 2.88
C LEU A 98 -5.76 25.57 4.13
N ASN A 99 -6.95 26.17 4.00
CA ASN A 99 -7.85 26.36 5.14
C ASN A 99 -8.42 25.02 5.63
N VAL A 100 -8.81 24.14 4.72
CA VAL A 100 -9.23 22.77 5.06
C VAL A 100 -8.09 22.01 5.75
N LEU A 101 -6.88 22.12 5.23
CA LEU A 101 -5.69 21.47 5.79
C LEU A 101 -5.40 21.98 7.21
N ARG A 102 -5.50 23.30 7.46
CA ARG A 102 -5.33 23.86 8.81
C ARG A 102 -6.35 23.33 9.79
N GLY A 103 -7.63 23.29 9.38
CA GLY A 103 -8.70 22.75 10.23
C GLY A 103 -8.47 21.28 10.58
N ARG A 104 -8.19 20.44 9.58
CA ARG A 104 -7.86 19.03 9.79
C ARG A 104 -6.63 18.81 10.68
N THR A 105 -5.59 19.61 10.47
CA THR A 105 -4.36 19.53 11.28
C THR A 105 -4.63 19.88 12.74
N LEU A 106 -5.43 20.93 12.99
CA LEU A 106 -5.83 21.30 14.35
C LEU A 106 -6.63 20.16 15.01
N ASP A 107 -7.61 19.60 14.31
CA ASP A 107 -8.43 18.47 14.81
C ASP A 107 -7.57 17.25 15.13
N THR A 108 -6.62 16.93 14.24
CA THR A 108 -5.69 15.81 14.45
C THR A 108 -4.81 16.05 15.69
N LEU A 109 -4.25 17.25 15.85
CA LEU A 109 -3.40 17.58 17.00
C LEU A 109 -4.18 17.51 18.32
N ILE A 110 -5.42 18.02 18.34
CA ILE A 110 -6.29 17.90 19.52
C ILE A 110 -6.51 16.42 19.84
N PHE A 111 -6.93 15.64 18.84
CA PHE A 111 -7.21 14.21 19.01
C PHE A 111 -5.97 13.46 19.53
N VAL A 112 -4.82 13.62 18.89
CA VAL A 112 -3.57 12.95 19.30
C VAL A 112 -3.19 13.31 20.73
N GLN A 113 -3.21 14.62 21.11
CA GLN A 113 -2.90 15.00 22.49
C GLN A 113 -3.86 14.41 23.49
N LEU A 114 -5.15 14.34 23.18
CA LEU A 114 -6.15 13.73 24.07
C LEU A 114 -5.94 12.21 24.21
N VAL A 115 -5.62 11.54 23.11
CA VAL A 115 -5.32 10.10 23.12
C VAL A 115 -4.06 9.80 23.93
N LEU A 116 -2.97 10.55 23.71
CA LEU A 116 -1.69 10.34 24.42
C LEU A 116 -1.83 10.46 25.95
N ARG A 117 -2.78 11.23 26.45
CA ARG A 117 -3.08 11.31 27.89
C ARG A 117 -3.67 10.01 28.48
N ARG A 118 -4.13 9.11 27.63
CA ARG A 118 -4.67 7.80 28.04
C ARG A 118 -3.58 6.72 28.09
N ALA A 119 -2.34 7.06 27.78
CA ALA A 119 -1.23 6.12 27.78
C ALA A 119 -1.01 5.48 29.16
N ASP A 120 -0.82 4.19 29.16
CA ASP A 120 -0.30 3.45 30.31
C ASP A 120 1.15 3.01 30.05
N GLN A 121 1.74 2.34 31.06
CA GLN A 121 3.13 1.88 30.95
C GLN A 121 3.31 0.79 29.88
N SER A 122 2.29 -0.04 29.66
CA SER A 122 2.32 -1.07 28.62
C SER A 122 2.31 -0.47 27.24
N ASP A 123 1.42 0.52 26.99
CA ASP A 123 1.35 1.26 25.72
C ASP A 123 2.70 1.91 25.43
N THR A 124 3.30 2.56 26.44
CA THR A 124 4.58 3.27 26.33
C THR A 124 5.73 2.33 25.99
N ASN A 125 5.86 1.20 26.71
CA ASN A 125 6.93 0.23 26.47
C ASN A 125 6.82 -0.38 25.06
N ARG A 126 5.61 -0.70 24.63
CA ARG A 126 5.35 -1.24 23.31
C ARG A 126 5.68 -0.22 22.23
N ALA A 127 5.26 1.04 22.40
CA ALA A 127 5.54 2.12 21.46
C ALA A 127 7.04 2.41 21.31
N LEU A 128 7.82 2.35 22.41
CA LEU A 128 9.28 2.48 22.37
C LEU A 128 9.92 1.40 21.50
N PHE A 129 9.50 0.14 21.66
CA PHE A 129 10.02 -0.96 20.87
C PHE A 129 9.63 -0.83 19.38
N GLU A 130 8.35 -0.58 19.08
CA GLU A 130 7.82 -0.50 17.73
C GLU A 130 8.39 0.69 16.97
N SER A 131 8.46 1.89 17.59
CA SER A 131 9.02 3.07 16.97
C SER A 131 10.50 2.90 16.66
N LYS A 132 11.28 2.33 17.59
CA LYS A 132 12.69 2.03 17.36
C LYS A 132 12.87 1.07 16.18
N SER A 133 12.14 -0.04 16.16
CA SER A 133 12.20 -1.03 15.08
C SER A 133 11.87 -0.41 13.72
N ARG A 134 10.84 0.44 13.68
CA ARG A 134 10.42 1.16 12.47
C ARG A 134 11.50 2.14 11.99
N ILE A 135 12.06 2.94 12.90
CA ILE A 135 13.13 3.90 12.60
C ILE A 135 14.36 3.17 12.06
N ASP A 136 14.78 2.08 12.72
CA ASP A 136 15.91 1.26 12.27
C ASP A 136 15.66 0.68 10.87
N GLY A 137 14.42 0.26 10.58
CA GLY A 137 14.00 -0.19 9.25
C GLY A 137 14.09 0.92 8.19
N ILE A 138 13.62 2.13 8.50
CA ILE A 138 13.68 3.28 7.59
C ILE A 138 15.14 3.66 7.31
N ILE A 139 15.99 3.75 8.34
CA ILE A 139 17.41 4.08 8.17
C ILE A 139 18.11 3.03 7.31
N LYS A 140 17.82 1.74 7.51
CA LYS A 140 18.39 0.64 6.71
C LYS A 140 17.95 0.65 5.24
N SER A 141 16.76 1.17 4.94
CA SER A 141 16.25 1.27 3.57
C SER A 141 16.80 2.47 2.81
N ALA A 142 17.39 3.44 3.50
CA ALA A 142 18.05 4.57 2.88
C ALA A 142 19.40 4.18 2.26
N PRO A 143 19.88 4.89 1.23
CA PRO A 143 21.20 4.65 0.62
C PRO A 143 22.38 4.71 1.61
N SER A 144 22.30 5.60 2.59
CA SER A 144 23.15 5.63 3.78
C SER A 144 22.48 6.41 4.91
N PRO A 145 22.92 6.22 6.19
CA PRO A 145 22.41 7.02 7.31
C PRO A 145 22.59 8.54 7.09
N GLU A 146 23.71 8.97 6.51
CA GLU A 146 24.01 10.39 6.25
C GLU A 146 23.02 10.98 5.23
N VAL A 147 22.65 10.21 4.19
CA VAL A 147 21.64 10.63 3.21
C VAL A 147 20.28 10.77 3.90
N PHE A 148 19.92 9.81 4.75
CA PHE A 148 18.68 9.87 5.53
C PHE A 148 18.61 11.13 6.40
N PHE A 149 19.63 11.40 7.22
CA PHE A 149 19.64 12.58 8.10
C PHE A 149 19.67 13.90 7.32
N ARG A 150 20.33 13.94 6.17
CA ARG A 150 20.30 15.11 5.28
C ARG A 150 18.88 15.34 4.75
N THR A 151 18.18 14.29 4.35
CA THR A 151 16.78 14.39 3.87
C THR A 151 15.85 14.86 4.99
N LEU A 152 16.02 14.38 6.23
CA LEU A 152 15.28 14.88 7.37
C LEU A 152 15.51 16.40 7.59
N ALA A 153 16.76 16.84 7.54
CA ALA A 153 17.09 18.26 7.71
C ALA A 153 16.47 19.13 6.59
N GLN A 154 16.45 18.64 5.34
CA GLN A 154 15.78 19.31 4.22
C GLN A 154 14.26 19.40 4.43
N ALA A 155 13.66 18.41 5.10
CA ALA A 155 12.25 18.44 5.50
C ALA A 155 11.99 19.28 6.78
N GLY A 156 13.02 19.96 7.32
CA GLY A 156 12.90 20.78 8.54
C GLY A 156 12.78 19.96 9.84
N LEU A 157 13.23 18.70 9.82
CA LEU A 157 13.19 17.80 10.97
C LEU A 157 14.59 17.57 11.54
N THR A 158 14.69 17.54 12.85
CA THR A 158 15.85 16.98 13.55
C THR A 158 15.64 15.48 13.78
N GLU A 159 16.71 14.73 14.03
CA GLU A 159 16.59 13.33 14.42
C GLU A 159 15.71 13.15 15.66
N GLU A 160 15.86 14.03 16.64
CA GLU A 160 15.09 13.99 17.88
C GLU A 160 13.58 14.19 17.62
N THR A 161 13.21 15.23 16.85
CA THR A 161 11.80 15.47 16.51
C THR A 161 11.20 14.33 15.67
N PHE A 162 11.98 13.75 14.77
CA PHE A 162 11.54 12.59 13.99
C PHE A 162 11.31 11.38 14.90
N ARG A 163 12.24 11.06 15.81
CA ARG A 163 12.08 9.95 16.76
C ARG A 163 10.88 10.16 17.67
N GLN A 164 10.68 11.37 18.15
CA GLN A 164 9.52 11.72 18.97
C GLN A 164 8.22 11.57 18.20
N GLU A 165 8.13 12.05 16.96
CA GLU A 165 6.93 11.88 16.13
C GLU A 165 6.62 10.39 15.88
N LYS A 166 7.62 9.56 15.61
CA LYS A 166 7.43 8.12 15.42
C LYS A 166 7.03 7.37 16.70
N PHE A 167 7.53 7.82 17.84
CA PHE A 167 7.10 7.31 19.13
C PHE A 167 5.63 7.68 19.44
N GLU A 168 5.25 8.94 19.27
CA GLU A 168 3.88 9.42 19.49
C GLU A 168 2.88 8.74 18.55
N GLU A 169 3.27 8.49 17.28
CA GLU A 169 2.48 7.73 16.32
C GLU A 169 2.23 6.29 16.81
N ALA A 170 3.28 5.57 17.20
CA ALA A 170 3.17 4.22 17.73
C ALA A 170 2.34 4.19 19.02
N LEU A 171 2.56 5.14 19.93
CA LEU A 171 1.82 5.24 21.18
C LEU A 171 0.33 5.50 20.93
N THR A 172 0.02 6.40 20.01
CA THR A 172 -1.38 6.70 19.62
C THR A 172 -2.07 5.44 19.08
N VAL A 173 -1.41 4.68 18.20
CA VAL A 173 -1.94 3.43 17.65
C VAL A 173 -2.20 2.42 18.76
N ASN A 174 -1.27 2.23 19.69
CA ASN A 174 -1.40 1.27 20.80
C ASN A 174 -2.58 1.60 21.70
N ILE A 175 -2.79 2.88 22.00
CA ILE A 175 -3.92 3.32 22.83
C ILE A 175 -5.23 3.11 22.07
N ILE A 176 -5.31 3.46 20.79
CA ILE A 176 -6.51 3.24 19.96
C ILE A 176 -6.80 1.76 19.86
N ASP A 177 -5.81 0.91 19.66
CA ASP A 177 -6.00 -0.54 19.65
C ASP A 177 -6.60 -1.02 20.97
N ARG A 178 -6.08 -0.57 22.11
CA ARG A 178 -6.58 -0.94 23.44
C ARG A 178 -7.98 -0.39 23.74
N GLU A 179 -8.22 0.88 23.45
CA GLU A 179 -9.44 1.57 23.86
C GLU A 179 -10.59 1.36 22.88
N VAL A 180 -10.30 1.11 21.61
CA VAL A 180 -11.31 1.02 20.56
C VAL A 180 -11.28 -0.36 19.88
N LYS A 181 -10.20 -0.71 19.18
CA LYS A 181 -10.13 -1.90 18.34
C LYS A 181 -10.36 -3.20 19.11
N ASN A 182 -9.67 -3.38 20.24
CA ASN A 182 -9.78 -4.60 21.05
C ASN A 182 -11.14 -4.76 21.75
N ARG A 183 -11.99 -3.72 21.72
CA ARG A 183 -13.37 -3.76 22.23
C ARG A 183 -14.41 -4.07 21.15
N ILE A 184 -14.01 -4.09 19.87
CA ILE A 184 -14.87 -4.50 18.77
C ILE A 184 -15.02 -6.02 18.82
N ARG A 185 -16.26 -6.46 18.70
CA ARG A 185 -16.60 -7.88 18.58
C ARG A 185 -17.44 -8.05 17.31
N ILE A 186 -16.98 -8.87 16.42
CA ILE A 186 -17.70 -9.25 15.21
C ILE A 186 -18.15 -10.70 15.38
N PRO A 187 -19.45 -10.94 15.59
CA PRO A 187 -20.00 -12.29 15.68
C PRO A 187 -19.80 -13.08 14.38
N ASP A 188 -19.61 -14.38 14.48
CA ASP A 188 -19.47 -15.23 13.30
C ASP A 188 -20.74 -15.24 12.43
N SER A 189 -21.91 -14.99 13.03
CA SER A 189 -23.18 -14.77 12.31
C SER A 189 -23.11 -13.60 11.33
N ASP A 190 -22.42 -12.52 11.71
CA ASP A 190 -22.31 -11.32 10.87
C ASP A 190 -21.34 -11.57 9.71
N ILE A 191 -20.27 -12.34 9.98
CA ILE A 191 -19.33 -12.80 8.94
C ILE A 191 -20.07 -13.69 7.94
N GLN A 192 -20.87 -14.65 8.42
CA GLN A 192 -21.69 -15.50 7.59
C GLN A 192 -22.70 -14.68 6.78
N GLY A 193 -23.43 -13.76 7.43
CA GLY A 193 -24.37 -12.88 6.77
C GLY A 193 -23.73 -12.03 5.67
N TYR A 194 -22.52 -11.51 5.90
CA TYR A 194 -21.76 -10.77 4.87
C TYR A 194 -21.36 -11.67 3.70
N TYR A 195 -20.86 -12.87 3.99
CA TYR A 195 -20.50 -13.84 2.97
C TYR A 195 -21.70 -14.22 2.09
N ASP A 196 -22.87 -14.48 2.71
CA ASP A 196 -24.08 -14.90 2.01
C ASP A 196 -24.78 -13.76 1.26
N SER A 197 -24.56 -12.50 1.68
CA SER A 197 -25.22 -11.32 1.09
C SER A 197 -24.92 -11.12 -0.39
N ASP A 198 -23.80 -11.59 -0.88
CA ASP A 198 -23.41 -11.54 -2.28
C ASP A 198 -22.45 -12.67 -2.64
N SER A 199 -23.01 -13.82 -3.01
CA SER A 199 -22.21 -14.99 -3.38
C SER A 199 -21.37 -14.79 -4.65
N SER A 200 -21.66 -13.76 -5.46
CA SER A 200 -20.88 -13.48 -6.67
C SER A 200 -19.47 -12.99 -6.36
N ARG A 201 -19.27 -12.35 -5.22
CA ARG A 201 -17.95 -11.87 -4.74
C ARG A 201 -16.95 -13.00 -4.52
N TRP A 202 -17.46 -14.17 -4.20
CA TRP A 202 -16.63 -15.33 -3.83
C TRP A 202 -16.44 -16.32 -4.99
N LYS A 203 -16.96 -16.00 -6.17
CA LYS A 203 -16.76 -16.82 -7.37
C LYS A 203 -15.44 -16.46 -8.03
N LYS A 204 -14.53 -17.42 -8.10
CA LYS A 204 -13.40 -17.36 -9.01
C LYS A 204 -13.83 -17.95 -10.34
N PRO A 205 -13.70 -17.22 -11.45
CA PRO A 205 -14.01 -17.75 -12.77
C PRO A 205 -13.03 -18.86 -13.18
N ASP A 206 -13.38 -19.57 -14.25
CA ASP A 206 -12.44 -20.47 -14.91
C ASP A 206 -11.16 -19.74 -15.30
N GLN A 207 -10.04 -20.38 -15.03
CA GLN A 207 -8.71 -19.89 -15.41
C GLN A 207 -7.96 -20.98 -16.17
N VAL A 208 -6.98 -20.56 -16.94
CA VAL A 208 -6.05 -21.46 -17.61
C VAL A 208 -4.65 -21.14 -17.14
N LYS A 209 -3.90 -22.17 -16.77
CA LYS A 209 -2.46 -22.09 -16.64
C LYS A 209 -1.82 -22.49 -17.96
N ALA A 210 -1.06 -21.58 -18.57
CA ALA A 210 -0.37 -21.80 -19.82
C ALA A 210 1.06 -21.29 -19.75
N ALA A 211 1.88 -21.69 -20.69
CA ALA A 211 3.22 -21.18 -20.88
C ALA A 211 3.40 -20.64 -22.29
N GLN A 212 4.20 -19.57 -22.45
CA GLN A 212 4.59 -19.02 -23.73
C GLN A 212 6.10 -18.92 -23.91
N ILE A 213 6.54 -19.02 -25.16
CA ILE A 213 7.84 -18.54 -25.63
C ILE A 213 7.55 -17.42 -26.62
N PHE A 214 8.20 -16.29 -26.45
CA PHE A 214 7.93 -15.07 -27.21
C PHE A 214 9.17 -14.58 -27.93
N PHE A 215 9.00 -14.21 -29.21
CA PHE A 215 10.01 -13.54 -30.02
C PHE A 215 9.45 -12.22 -30.52
N ALA A 216 9.97 -11.12 -30.02
CA ALA A 216 9.48 -9.76 -30.27
C ALA A 216 9.76 -9.33 -31.71
N THR A 217 8.78 -8.70 -32.36
CA THR A 217 8.93 -8.03 -33.66
C THR A 217 8.79 -6.51 -33.56
N ILE A 218 8.69 -6.02 -32.32
CA ILE A 218 8.62 -4.60 -31.98
C ILE A 218 9.77 -4.28 -31.04
N ASN A 219 10.42 -3.15 -31.28
CA ASN A 219 11.43 -2.61 -30.36
C ASN A 219 10.75 -2.17 -29.05
N PRO A 220 11.18 -2.64 -27.88
CA PRO A 220 10.54 -2.32 -26.59
C PRO A 220 10.71 -0.83 -26.19
N GLU A 221 11.71 -0.13 -26.70
CA GLU A 221 12.03 1.25 -26.33
C GLU A 221 11.15 2.27 -27.06
N ASN A 222 11.05 2.13 -28.41
CA ASN A 222 10.32 3.08 -29.25
C ASN A 222 9.00 2.54 -29.82
N ARG A 223 8.68 1.25 -29.59
CA ARG A 223 7.47 0.55 -30.09
C ARG A 223 7.36 0.48 -31.62
N GLU A 224 8.44 0.69 -32.33
CA GLU A 224 8.47 0.54 -33.78
C GLU A 224 8.69 -0.91 -34.19
N LYS A 225 8.21 -1.27 -35.38
CA LYS A 225 8.49 -2.60 -35.95
C LYS A 225 9.97 -2.73 -36.25
N LEU A 226 10.51 -3.90 -35.95
CA LEU A 226 11.88 -4.25 -36.33
C LEU A 226 12.01 -4.35 -37.86
N PRO A 227 13.23 -4.20 -38.40
CA PRO A 227 13.54 -4.43 -39.82
C PRO A 227 13.04 -5.80 -40.31
N ALA A 228 12.65 -5.89 -41.57
CA ALA A 228 12.03 -7.09 -42.14
C ALA A 228 12.92 -8.34 -42.06
N ASP A 229 14.22 -8.18 -42.25
CA ASP A 229 15.24 -9.23 -42.12
C ASP A 229 15.36 -9.77 -40.70
N ILE A 230 15.23 -8.87 -39.70
CA ILE A 230 15.20 -9.25 -38.28
C ILE A 230 13.91 -9.99 -37.94
N ILE A 231 12.77 -9.51 -38.44
CA ILE A 231 11.46 -10.19 -38.26
C ILE A 231 11.51 -11.60 -38.83
N GLU A 232 12.06 -11.77 -40.02
CA GLU A 232 12.20 -13.09 -40.64
C GLU A 232 13.16 -14.01 -39.86
N SER A 233 14.25 -13.47 -39.35
CA SER A 233 15.14 -14.19 -38.44
C SER A 233 14.41 -14.65 -37.15
N LYS A 234 13.55 -13.80 -36.60
CA LYS A 234 12.74 -14.13 -35.40
C LYS A 234 11.71 -15.21 -35.72
N ARG A 235 11.11 -15.20 -36.92
CA ARG A 235 10.21 -16.24 -37.38
C ARG A 235 10.92 -17.59 -37.41
N LYS A 236 12.08 -17.66 -38.06
CA LYS A 236 12.89 -18.91 -38.12
C LYS A 236 13.24 -19.43 -36.75
N LYS A 237 13.65 -18.55 -35.82
CA LYS A 237 13.91 -18.96 -34.42
C LYS A 237 12.66 -19.52 -33.73
N ALA A 238 11.49 -18.96 -33.98
CA ALA A 238 10.25 -19.47 -33.41
C ALA A 238 9.89 -20.85 -34.00
N GLU A 239 10.09 -21.06 -35.30
CA GLU A 239 9.87 -22.34 -35.98
C GLU A 239 10.84 -23.44 -35.49
N GLU A 240 12.13 -23.07 -35.33
CA GLU A 240 13.16 -23.96 -34.76
C GLU A 240 12.83 -24.35 -33.31
N ALA A 241 12.39 -23.38 -32.49
CA ALA A 241 11.97 -23.63 -31.11
C ALA A 241 10.74 -24.53 -31.06
N LEU A 242 9.77 -24.33 -31.97
CA LEU A 242 8.61 -25.23 -32.10
C LEU A 242 9.03 -26.67 -32.46
N ALA A 243 9.93 -26.82 -33.41
CA ALA A 243 10.46 -28.15 -33.80
C ALA A 243 11.16 -28.84 -32.61
N GLN A 244 11.95 -28.12 -31.82
CA GLN A 244 12.57 -28.67 -30.59
C GLN A 244 11.51 -29.11 -29.57
N LEU A 245 10.46 -28.33 -29.38
CA LEU A 245 9.38 -28.68 -28.46
C LEU A 245 8.61 -29.92 -28.95
N GLN A 246 8.37 -30.05 -30.26
CA GLN A 246 7.74 -31.21 -30.87
C GLN A 246 8.65 -32.46 -30.79
N ALA A 247 9.96 -32.29 -30.79
CA ALA A 247 10.93 -33.34 -30.55
C ALA A 247 11.09 -33.75 -29.07
N GLY A 248 10.35 -33.08 -28.15
CA GLY A 248 10.29 -33.46 -26.73
C GLY A 248 11.14 -32.60 -25.80
N THR A 249 11.74 -31.51 -26.29
CA THR A 249 12.45 -30.57 -25.42
C THR A 249 11.49 -29.99 -24.35
N ASN A 250 11.98 -29.87 -23.10
CA ASN A 250 11.19 -29.29 -22.02
C ASN A 250 10.85 -27.82 -22.28
N PHE A 251 9.54 -27.50 -22.26
CA PHE A 251 9.08 -26.14 -22.56
C PHE A 251 9.65 -25.08 -21.64
N SER A 252 9.64 -25.31 -20.32
CA SER A 252 10.14 -24.37 -19.32
C SER A 252 11.63 -24.09 -19.50
N THR A 253 12.42 -25.13 -19.78
CA THR A 253 13.86 -25.00 -20.03
C THR A 253 14.12 -24.16 -21.29
N LEU A 254 13.41 -24.47 -22.38
CA LEU A 254 13.56 -23.73 -23.63
C LEU A 254 13.08 -22.28 -23.48
N ALA A 255 11.98 -22.04 -22.77
CA ALA A 255 11.49 -20.69 -22.49
C ALA A 255 12.53 -19.82 -21.79
N LYS A 256 13.21 -20.35 -20.78
CA LYS A 256 14.29 -19.65 -20.07
C LYS A 256 15.46 -19.31 -20.97
N GLN A 257 15.74 -20.16 -21.95
CA GLN A 257 16.88 -19.97 -22.86
C GLN A 257 16.60 -18.97 -23.98
N VAL A 258 15.43 -19.06 -24.62
CA VAL A 258 15.18 -18.36 -25.88
C VAL A 258 14.04 -17.34 -25.83
N SER A 259 13.18 -17.34 -24.81
CA SER A 259 12.04 -16.41 -24.74
C SER A 259 12.53 -14.98 -24.49
N GLU A 260 11.95 -14.05 -25.23
CA GLU A 260 12.20 -12.59 -25.07
C GLU A 260 11.14 -11.93 -24.21
N ASP A 261 10.27 -12.71 -23.56
CA ASP A 261 9.29 -12.18 -22.61
C ASP A 261 9.89 -11.95 -21.22
N PRO A 262 10.14 -10.70 -20.81
CA PRO A 262 10.78 -10.41 -19.52
C PRO A 262 9.91 -10.79 -18.33
N THR A 263 8.58 -10.93 -18.54
CA THR A 263 7.61 -11.15 -17.46
C THR A 263 7.56 -12.61 -17.04
N SER A 264 7.65 -13.54 -17.99
CA SER A 264 7.47 -14.96 -17.72
C SER A 264 8.68 -15.84 -17.97
N ARG A 265 9.68 -15.36 -18.70
CA ARG A 265 10.89 -16.13 -19.09
C ARG A 265 11.50 -16.87 -17.90
N GLU A 266 11.77 -16.19 -16.80
CA GLU A 266 12.42 -16.77 -15.62
C GLU A 266 11.55 -17.83 -14.91
N ARG A 267 10.22 -17.75 -15.12
CA ARG A 267 9.26 -18.75 -14.64
C ARG A 267 8.96 -19.81 -15.68
N GLY A 268 9.81 -19.96 -16.72
CA GLY A 268 9.61 -20.94 -17.79
C GLY A 268 8.45 -20.61 -18.71
N GLY A 269 8.09 -19.33 -18.82
CA GLY A 269 7.02 -18.83 -19.68
C GLY A 269 5.61 -18.89 -19.06
N GLU A 270 5.46 -19.25 -17.77
CA GLU A 270 4.16 -19.52 -17.15
C GLU A 270 3.31 -18.29 -16.88
N TYR A 271 2.00 -18.41 -17.16
CA TYR A 271 0.92 -17.48 -16.86
C TYR A 271 -0.31 -18.22 -16.32
N VAL A 272 -1.05 -17.55 -15.43
CA VAL A 272 -2.42 -17.95 -15.06
C VAL A 272 -3.33 -16.77 -15.40
N PHE A 273 -4.39 -17.01 -16.15
CA PHE A 273 -5.31 -15.98 -16.62
C PHE A 273 -6.73 -16.51 -16.81
N GLN A 274 -7.70 -15.60 -16.78
CA GLN A 274 -9.11 -15.84 -17.13
C GLN A 274 -9.44 -15.24 -18.51
N LYS A 275 -10.57 -15.62 -19.09
CA LYS A 275 -11.06 -15.02 -20.34
C LYS A 275 -11.13 -13.50 -20.24
N GLY A 276 -10.69 -12.81 -21.30
CA GLY A 276 -10.66 -11.35 -21.41
C GLY A 276 -9.42 -10.68 -20.79
N GLN A 277 -8.46 -11.42 -20.24
CA GLN A 277 -7.23 -10.88 -19.66
C GLN A 277 -6.05 -10.86 -20.63
N MET A 278 -6.07 -11.75 -21.63
CA MET A 278 -4.98 -11.86 -22.60
C MET A 278 -5.44 -11.41 -24.00
N PHE A 279 -4.50 -11.30 -24.92
CA PHE A 279 -4.83 -10.97 -26.30
C PHE A 279 -5.73 -12.06 -26.92
N PRO A 280 -6.68 -11.68 -27.80
CA PRO A 280 -7.59 -12.64 -28.41
C PRO A 280 -6.89 -13.84 -29.09
N GLU A 281 -5.76 -13.57 -29.76
CA GLU A 281 -4.96 -14.59 -30.43
C GLU A 281 -4.33 -15.58 -29.42
N PHE A 282 -3.91 -15.07 -28.26
CA PHE A 282 -3.39 -15.91 -27.17
C PHE A 282 -4.51 -16.78 -26.60
N GLU A 283 -5.64 -16.17 -26.26
CA GLU A 283 -6.78 -16.90 -25.71
C GLU A 283 -7.27 -17.97 -26.66
N LYS A 284 -7.47 -17.62 -27.93
CA LYS A 284 -7.90 -18.56 -28.96
C LYS A 284 -6.92 -19.72 -29.15
N ALA A 285 -5.60 -19.44 -29.04
CA ALA A 285 -4.57 -20.46 -29.20
C ALA A 285 -4.48 -21.43 -28.02
N VAL A 286 -4.89 -21.04 -26.83
CA VAL A 286 -4.65 -21.80 -25.60
C VAL A 286 -5.94 -22.36 -25.00
N TRP A 287 -7.06 -21.59 -25.06
CA TRP A 287 -8.27 -21.94 -24.30
C TRP A 287 -8.82 -23.32 -24.63
N ASP A 288 -8.86 -23.66 -25.92
CA ASP A 288 -9.45 -24.92 -26.41
C ASP A 288 -8.45 -26.10 -26.46
N LEU A 289 -7.18 -25.87 -26.09
CA LEU A 289 -6.20 -26.94 -25.98
C LEU A 289 -6.52 -27.88 -24.79
N LYS A 290 -6.18 -29.11 -24.91
CA LYS A 290 -6.18 -30.03 -23.76
C LYS A 290 -4.99 -29.71 -22.84
N PRO A 291 -5.14 -29.84 -21.50
CA PRO A 291 -4.01 -29.73 -20.59
C PRO A 291 -2.81 -30.59 -21.01
N GLY A 292 -1.62 -30.05 -20.86
CA GLY A 292 -0.37 -30.70 -21.25
C GLY A 292 -0.01 -30.58 -22.74
N THR A 293 -0.90 -30.03 -23.60
CA THR A 293 -0.65 -29.97 -25.05
C THR A 293 0.03 -28.66 -25.49
N LEU A 294 0.89 -28.84 -26.50
CA LEU A 294 1.55 -27.74 -27.23
C LEU A 294 0.63 -27.30 -28.38
N HIS A 295 0.52 -25.98 -28.61
CA HIS A 295 -0.13 -25.48 -29.83
C HIS A 295 0.69 -25.86 -31.07
N ALA A 296 0.02 -26.37 -32.11
CA ALA A 296 0.68 -27.03 -33.25
C ALA A 296 1.52 -26.06 -34.13
N GLN A 297 1.24 -24.78 -34.09
CA GLN A 297 1.82 -23.75 -34.96
C GLN A 297 2.35 -22.57 -34.17
N VAL A 298 3.27 -21.82 -34.79
CA VAL A 298 3.67 -20.49 -34.32
C VAL A 298 2.49 -19.54 -34.49
N VAL A 299 2.11 -18.84 -33.42
CA VAL A 299 1.05 -17.84 -33.44
C VAL A 299 1.67 -16.46 -33.66
N SER A 300 1.25 -15.77 -34.70
CA SER A 300 1.70 -14.40 -35.02
C SER A 300 0.70 -13.40 -34.45
N THR A 301 1.21 -12.39 -33.77
CA THR A 301 0.46 -11.23 -33.29
C THR A 301 1.13 -9.94 -33.78
N GLN A 302 0.50 -8.80 -33.50
CA GLN A 302 1.14 -7.50 -33.75
C GLN A 302 2.44 -7.25 -32.97
N PHE A 303 2.69 -8.03 -31.89
CA PHE A 303 3.86 -7.88 -31.03
C PHE A 303 5.01 -8.82 -31.40
N GLY A 304 4.72 -9.94 -32.04
CA GLY A 304 5.72 -10.94 -32.41
C GLY A 304 5.15 -12.33 -32.60
N PHE A 305 6.06 -13.30 -32.52
CA PHE A 305 5.78 -14.73 -32.67
C PHE A 305 5.73 -15.41 -31.32
N HIS A 306 4.74 -16.27 -31.13
CA HIS A 306 4.47 -16.94 -29.87
C HIS A 306 4.35 -18.45 -30.08
N LEU A 307 4.89 -19.20 -29.12
CA LEU A 307 4.63 -20.63 -28.93
C LEU A 307 3.88 -20.80 -27.63
N PHE A 308 2.82 -21.60 -27.62
CA PHE A 308 1.96 -21.78 -26.48
C PHE A 308 1.84 -23.24 -26.08
N LYS A 309 1.85 -23.49 -24.77
CA LYS A 309 1.51 -24.77 -24.18
C LYS A 309 0.48 -24.55 -23.08
N LYS A 310 -0.65 -25.25 -23.17
CA LYS A 310 -1.58 -25.31 -22.04
C LYS A 310 -1.02 -26.25 -20.99
N LEU A 311 -0.98 -25.81 -19.75
CA LEU A 311 -0.47 -26.61 -18.63
C LEU A 311 -1.64 -27.25 -17.86
N GLU A 312 -2.66 -26.44 -17.55
CA GLU A 312 -3.75 -26.86 -16.65
C GLU A 312 -5.01 -26.04 -16.93
N ASP A 313 -6.18 -26.66 -16.76
CA ASP A 313 -7.44 -25.96 -16.57
C ASP A 313 -7.71 -25.79 -15.07
N ILE A 314 -7.96 -24.58 -14.64
CA ILE A 314 -8.33 -24.25 -13.27
C ILE A 314 -9.84 -23.93 -13.28
N PRO A 315 -10.70 -24.84 -12.86
CA PRO A 315 -12.14 -24.65 -12.94
C PRO A 315 -12.62 -23.52 -12.04
N ALA A 316 -13.73 -22.90 -12.42
CA ALA A 316 -14.42 -21.95 -11.57
C ALA A 316 -14.75 -22.57 -10.22
N ARG A 317 -14.56 -21.83 -9.17
CA ARG A 317 -14.95 -22.27 -7.82
C ARG A 317 -15.53 -21.14 -7.01
N VAL A 318 -16.39 -21.49 -6.08
CA VAL A 318 -16.75 -20.59 -4.99
C VAL A 318 -15.67 -20.71 -3.93
N ILE A 319 -15.12 -19.57 -3.48
CA ILE A 319 -14.17 -19.54 -2.37
C ILE A 319 -14.97 -19.86 -1.10
N PRO A 320 -14.66 -20.93 -0.36
CA PRO A 320 -15.36 -21.24 0.88
C PRO A 320 -15.23 -20.12 1.91
N MET A 321 -16.26 -19.92 2.73
CA MET A 321 -16.22 -18.92 3.81
C MET A 321 -14.99 -19.05 4.70
N ALA A 322 -14.56 -20.28 5.00
CA ALA A 322 -13.39 -20.55 5.83
C ALA A 322 -12.09 -19.94 5.27
N GLU A 323 -11.96 -19.79 3.95
CA GLU A 323 -10.78 -19.18 3.32
C GLU A 323 -10.80 -17.64 3.41
N VAL A 324 -11.94 -17.01 3.65
CA VAL A 324 -12.13 -15.55 3.64
C VAL A 324 -12.67 -14.97 4.93
N ALA A 325 -13.01 -15.81 5.90
CA ALA A 325 -13.62 -15.39 7.17
C ALA A 325 -12.78 -14.34 7.91
N ASP A 326 -11.46 -14.53 7.98
CA ASP A 326 -10.57 -13.58 8.66
C ASP A 326 -10.46 -12.26 7.89
N GLN A 327 -10.45 -12.30 6.57
CA GLN A 327 -10.47 -11.09 5.73
C GLN A 327 -11.78 -10.31 5.91
N ILE A 328 -12.92 -11.00 5.96
CA ILE A 328 -14.22 -10.38 6.22
C ILE A 328 -14.24 -9.77 7.62
N ARG A 329 -13.76 -10.49 8.63
CA ARG A 329 -13.69 -10.01 10.01
C ARG A 329 -12.84 -8.74 10.10
N GLU A 330 -11.66 -8.74 9.49
CA GLU A 330 -10.76 -7.58 9.51
C GLU A 330 -11.40 -6.37 8.82
N MET A 331 -12.06 -6.57 7.68
CA MET A 331 -12.79 -5.50 6.99
C MET A 331 -13.95 -4.95 7.86
N MET A 332 -14.68 -5.82 8.56
CA MET A 332 -15.78 -5.40 9.45
C MET A 332 -15.24 -4.65 10.68
N VAL A 333 -14.13 -5.13 11.27
CA VAL A 333 -13.43 -4.41 12.34
C VAL A 333 -13.00 -3.02 11.86
N GLN A 334 -12.44 -2.91 10.65
CA GLN A 334 -12.04 -1.61 10.11
C GLN A 334 -13.25 -0.67 9.95
N ARG A 335 -14.37 -1.16 9.47
CA ARG A 335 -15.61 -0.37 9.36
C ARG A 335 -16.11 0.12 10.73
N GLU A 336 -16.08 -0.75 11.73
CA GLU A 336 -16.41 -0.36 13.10
C GLU A 336 -15.43 0.68 13.65
N MET A 337 -14.15 0.56 13.36
CA MET A 337 -13.16 1.56 13.75
C MET A 337 -13.42 2.92 13.10
N ASP A 338 -13.81 2.95 11.82
CA ASP A 338 -14.12 4.19 11.09
C ASP A 338 -15.30 4.98 11.76
N VAL A 339 -16.18 4.29 12.47
CA VAL A 339 -17.27 4.89 13.25
C VAL A 339 -16.82 5.21 14.68
N ARG A 340 -16.19 4.26 15.36
CA ARG A 340 -15.91 4.37 16.81
C ARG A 340 -14.74 5.29 17.14
N ILE A 341 -13.77 5.48 16.21
CA ILE A 341 -12.67 6.42 16.45
C ILE A 341 -13.16 7.87 16.54
N PRO A 342 -14.01 8.39 15.62
CA PRO A 342 -14.62 9.71 15.78
C PRO A 342 -15.42 9.84 17.08
N GLU A 343 -16.28 8.87 17.42
CA GLU A 343 -17.06 8.87 18.66
C GLU A 343 -16.15 8.89 19.91
N TYR A 344 -15.06 8.16 19.87
CA TYR A 344 -14.04 8.17 20.93
C TYR A 344 -13.38 9.54 21.04
N GLY A 345 -13.06 10.18 19.92
CA GLY A 345 -12.49 11.53 19.86
C GLY A 345 -13.46 12.57 20.45
N ASP A 346 -14.74 12.51 20.08
CA ASP A 346 -15.76 13.43 20.59
C ASP A 346 -15.94 13.29 22.10
N ARG A 347 -15.96 12.06 22.62
CA ARG A 347 -16.00 11.79 24.06
C ARG A 347 -14.77 12.38 24.76
N LEU A 348 -13.56 12.16 24.24
CA LEU A 348 -12.34 12.71 24.82
C LEU A 348 -12.35 14.26 24.82
N ARG A 349 -12.86 14.89 23.75
CA ARG A 349 -13.02 16.36 23.66
C ARG A 349 -13.98 16.89 24.74
N ALA A 350 -15.12 16.20 24.92
CA ALA A 350 -16.09 16.56 25.95
C ALA A 350 -15.51 16.41 27.35
N GLU A 351 -14.88 15.29 27.66
CA GLU A 351 -14.22 15.01 28.95
C GLU A 351 -13.13 16.02 29.29
N ALA A 352 -12.36 16.50 28.29
CA ALA A 352 -11.29 17.47 28.47
C ALA A 352 -11.78 18.93 28.33
N HIS A 353 -13.07 19.19 28.21
CA HIS A 353 -13.65 20.53 28.06
C HIS A 353 -12.95 21.36 26.96
N VAL A 354 -12.69 20.73 25.79
CA VAL A 354 -11.94 21.38 24.70
C VAL A 354 -12.71 22.57 24.15
N LYS A 355 -12.02 23.72 24.06
CA LYS A 355 -12.55 24.96 23.48
C LYS A 355 -11.66 25.45 22.38
N LEU A 356 -12.24 25.79 21.23
CA LEU A 356 -11.57 26.53 20.19
C LEU A 356 -11.58 28.03 20.54
N LEU A 357 -10.44 28.67 20.33
CA LEU A 357 -10.26 30.09 20.65
C LEU A 357 -10.39 30.96 19.39
N PRO A 358 -10.62 32.27 19.52
CA PRO A 358 -10.72 33.18 18.38
C PRO A 358 -9.46 33.10 17.48
N GLY A 359 -9.70 33.04 16.16
CA GLY A 359 -8.64 32.90 15.16
C GLY A 359 -8.27 31.44 14.82
N ALA A 360 -8.82 30.47 15.53
CA ALA A 360 -8.67 29.07 15.14
C ALA A 360 -9.36 28.78 13.78
N PRO A 361 -8.76 27.97 12.93
CA PRO A 361 -9.44 27.50 11.72
C PRO A 361 -10.70 26.72 12.12
N GLN A 362 -11.76 26.85 11.29
CA GLN A 362 -12.98 26.09 11.52
C GLN A 362 -12.70 24.58 11.45
N PRO A 363 -13.34 23.79 12.33
CA PRO A 363 -13.26 22.34 12.25
C PRO A 363 -13.73 21.87 10.87
N PHE A 364 -13.08 20.83 10.36
CA PHE A 364 -13.53 20.25 9.12
C PHE A 364 -14.90 19.60 9.34
N GLN A 365 -15.93 20.13 8.71
CA GLN A 365 -17.23 19.46 8.57
C GLN A 365 -17.18 18.69 7.25
N PRO A 366 -17.36 17.33 7.27
CA PRO A 366 -17.30 16.47 6.10
C PRO A 366 -18.41 16.73 5.08
#